data_3d6ec20b0364d2791d8af9d0c3fd0d8f
#
_entry.id   3d6ec20b0364d2791d8af9d0c3fd0d8f
#
_cell.length_a   1.000
_cell.length_b   1.000
_cell.length_c   1.000
_cell.angle_alpha   90.00
_cell.angle_beta   90.00
_cell.angle_gamma   90.00
#
_symmetry.space_group_name_H-M   'P 1'
#
loop_
_entity.id
_entity.type
_entity.pdbx_description
1 polymer ?
#
loop_
_entity_poly.entity_id
_entity_poly.type
_entity_poly.pdbx_seq_one_letter_code
_entity_poly.pdbx_strand_id
1 'polypeptide(L)'
;MKRCIKYARIGGSASEVNNSLMQAQLAWLRAAAKCLGLEVVAELPVFEYGTDGNRQSIKTLARDRRHGLYECVLVKNLSRLARGEAILEVGRKFASAGLSVYTPSGRAELIPPVYAFYSRYRTEGGPAFGSRNKK
;
A
#
# COMPACT_ATOMS: atom_id res chain seq x y z
N MET A 1 14.93 13.07 5.30
CA MET A 1 14.34 11.76 5.69
C MET A 1 12.85 11.78 5.41
N LYS A 2 12.37 10.79 4.67
CA LYS A 2 10.94 10.74 4.36
C LYS A 2 10.14 10.32 5.58
N ARG A 3 9.00 10.94 5.78
CA ARG A 3 8.09 10.61 6.88
C ARG A 3 7.18 9.48 6.42
N CYS A 4 7.01 8.48 7.26
CA CYS A 4 6.19 7.32 6.90
C CYS A 4 5.20 6.96 8.00
N ILE A 5 4.14 6.30 7.57
CA ILE A 5 3.21 5.65 8.48
C ILE A 5 3.44 4.14 8.37
N LYS A 6 3.50 3.46 9.51
CA LYS A 6 3.55 2.00 9.52
C LYS A 6 2.12 1.48 9.38
N TYR A 7 1.90 0.63 8.41
CA TYR A 7 0.59 0.03 8.20
C TYR A 7 0.70 -1.48 8.40
N ALA A 8 -0.03 -1.99 9.37
CA ALA A 8 -0.02 -3.40 9.69
C ALA A 8 -1.44 -3.95 9.62
N ARG A 9 -1.62 -5.08 8.95
CA ARG A 9 -2.94 -5.67 8.78
C ARG A 9 -2.90 -7.15 9.11
N ILE A 10 -3.87 -7.55 9.93
CA ILE A 10 -4.12 -8.95 10.27
C ILE A 10 -5.54 -9.23 9.80
N GLY A 11 -5.75 -10.32 9.06
CA GLY A 11 -7.08 -10.72 8.64
C GLY A 11 -7.90 -11.21 9.82
N GLY A 12 -9.18 -10.85 9.86
CA GLY A 12 -10.06 -11.30 10.90
C GLY A 12 -10.29 -10.24 11.96
N SER A 13 -10.76 -10.68 13.11
CA SER A 13 -11.09 -9.76 14.21
C SER A 13 -10.01 -9.75 15.27
N ALA A 14 -10.08 -8.76 16.16
CA ALA A 14 -9.14 -8.67 17.28
C ALA A 14 -9.32 -9.86 18.22
N SER A 15 -8.21 -10.44 18.63
CA SER A 15 -8.16 -11.53 19.59
C SER A 15 -6.79 -11.47 20.24
N GLU A 16 -6.60 -12.23 21.30
CA GLU A 16 -5.31 -12.22 21.98
C GLU A 16 -4.18 -12.63 21.02
N VAL A 17 -4.40 -13.70 20.25
CA VAL A 17 -3.40 -14.18 19.30
C VAL A 17 -3.16 -13.13 18.21
N ASN A 18 -4.22 -12.58 17.65
CA ASN A 18 -4.09 -11.58 16.58
C ASN A 18 -3.47 -10.29 17.08
N ASN A 19 -3.73 -9.91 18.33
CA ASN A 19 -3.08 -8.75 18.92
C ASN A 19 -1.57 -8.97 19.06
N SER A 20 -1.14 -10.16 19.46
CA SER A 20 0.26 -10.49 19.54
C SER A 20 0.94 -10.44 18.18
N LEU A 21 0.27 -10.98 17.15
CA LEU A 21 0.78 -10.93 15.79
C LEU A 21 0.89 -9.49 15.29
N MET A 22 -0.10 -8.66 15.65
CA MET A 22 -0.10 -7.25 15.25
C MET A 22 1.09 -6.51 15.88
N GLN A 23 1.34 -6.71 17.17
CA GLN A 23 2.46 -6.05 17.84
C GLN A 23 3.79 -6.49 17.25
N ALA A 24 3.92 -7.78 16.91
CA ALA A 24 5.12 -8.29 16.27
C ALA A 24 5.34 -7.63 14.91
N GLN A 25 4.27 -7.47 14.13
CA GLN A 25 4.37 -6.83 12.82
C GLN A 25 4.78 -5.37 12.94
N LEU A 26 4.19 -4.64 13.88
CA LEU A 26 4.53 -3.22 14.09
C LEU A 26 5.98 -3.06 14.54
N ALA A 27 6.46 -3.92 15.44
CA ALA A 27 7.85 -3.85 15.89
C ALA A 27 8.82 -4.13 14.75
N TRP A 28 8.49 -5.10 13.92
CA TRP A 28 9.31 -5.45 12.75
C TRP A 28 9.38 -4.29 11.75
N LEU A 29 8.24 -3.62 11.53
CA LEU A 29 8.20 -2.45 10.65
C LEU A 29 9.02 -1.29 11.21
N ARG A 30 9.05 -1.12 12.53
CA ARG A 30 9.87 -0.08 13.12
C ARG A 30 11.35 -0.32 12.83
N ALA A 31 11.80 -1.56 12.96
CA ALA A 31 13.18 -1.91 12.65
C ALA A 31 13.48 -1.70 11.17
N ALA A 32 12.53 -2.08 10.31
CA ALA A 32 12.70 -1.90 8.86
C ALA A 32 12.80 -0.43 8.49
N ALA A 33 11.98 0.42 9.11
CA ALA A 33 12.02 1.87 8.85
C ALA A 33 13.39 2.44 9.19
N LYS A 34 13.96 2.00 10.31
CA LYS A 34 15.27 2.46 10.71
C LYS A 34 16.33 2.07 9.68
N CYS A 35 16.28 0.85 9.17
CA CYS A 35 17.22 0.40 8.15
C CYS A 35 17.05 1.15 6.84
N LEU A 36 15.83 1.57 6.51
CA LEU A 36 15.55 2.29 5.27
C LEU A 36 15.76 3.81 5.39
N GLY A 37 16.05 4.29 6.57
CA GLY A 37 16.21 5.72 6.78
C GLY A 37 14.89 6.49 6.72
N LEU A 38 13.80 5.87 7.11
CA LEU A 38 12.49 6.50 7.14
C LEU A 38 12.17 6.97 8.55
N GLU A 39 11.49 8.11 8.64
CA GLU A 39 11.04 8.65 9.92
C GLU A 39 9.59 8.19 10.14
N VAL A 40 9.37 7.40 11.19
CA VAL A 40 8.01 6.92 11.53
C VAL A 40 7.30 8.01 12.30
N VAL A 41 6.22 8.54 11.71
CA VAL A 41 5.43 9.60 12.35
C VAL A 41 4.06 9.11 12.81
N ALA A 42 3.64 7.92 12.39
CA ALA A 42 2.33 7.39 12.75
C ALA A 42 2.30 5.88 12.50
N GLU A 43 1.29 5.21 13.05
CA GLU A 43 1.04 3.82 12.75
C GLU A 43 -0.44 3.57 12.64
N LEU A 44 -0.82 2.62 11.80
CA LEU A 44 -2.21 2.27 11.56
C LEU A 44 -2.35 0.74 11.59
N PRO A 45 -2.63 0.19 12.77
CA PRO A 45 -2.90 -1.25 12.88
C PRO A 45 -4.38 -1.52 12.58
N VAL A 46 -4.66 -2.48 11.70
CA VAL A 46 -6.04 -2.79 11.34
C VAL A 46 -6.28 -4.30 11.31
N PHE A 47 -7.49 -4.68 11.67
CA PHE A 47 -7.97 -6.04 11.58
C PHE A 47 -9.01 -6.06 10.47
N GLU A 48 -8.58 -6.34 9.25
CA GLU A 48 -9.42 -6.29 8.05
C GLU A 48 -8.98 -7.36 7.08
N TYR A 49 -9.91 -7.83 6.24
CA TYR A 49 -9.54 -8.72 5.15
C TYR A 49 -9.07 -7.88 3.96
N GLY A 50 -8.11 -8.40 3.22
CA GLY A 50 -7.44 -7.63 2.16
C GLY A 50 -8.06 -7.72 0.77
N THR A 51 -9.29 -8.25 0.67
CA THR A 51 -9.92 -8.46 -0.63
C THR A 51 -10.70 -7.24 -1.15
N ASP A 52 -10.88 -6.23 -0.31
CA ASP A 52 -11.58 -5.00 -0.69
C ASP A 52 -10.58 -3.85 -0.74
N GLY A 53 -10.33 -3.32 -1.93
CA GLY A 53 -9.43 -2.19 -2.13
C GLY A 53 -10.03 -0.83 -1.79
N ASN A 54 -11.30 -0.81 -1.37
CA ASN A 54 -12.01 0.42 -1.03
C ASN A 54 -12.32 0.51 0.46
N ARG A 55 -11.61 -0.27 1.28
CA ARG A 55 -11.90 -0.28 2.72
C ARG A 55 -11.39 0.99 3.40
N GLN A 56 -11.91 1.24 4.60
CA GLN A 56 -11.69 2.50 5.29
C GLN A 56 -10.21 2.82 5.54
N SER A 57 -9.40 1.82 5.88
CA SER A 57 -7.99 2.07 6.15
C SER A 57 -7.26 2.60 4.92
N ILE A 58 -7.60 2.10 3.73
CA ILE A 58 -7.00 2.57 2.48
C ILE A 58 -7.40 4.02 2.21
N LYS A 59 -8.67 4.35 2.44
CA LYS A 59 -9.14 5.73 2.29
C LYS A 59 -8.43 6.66 3.25
N THR A 60 -8.23 6.21 4.48
CA THR A 60 -7.56 7.00 5.51
C THR A 60 -6.12 7.30 5.11
N LEU A 61 -5.40 6.29 4.61
CA LEU A 61 -4.02 6.47 4.18
C LEU A 61 -3.91 7.53 3.08
N ALA A 62 -4.77 7.46 2.08
CA ALA A 62 -4.75 8.41 0.98
C ALA A 62 -5.12 9.82 1.45
N ARG A 63 -6.16 9.92 2.30
CA ARG A 63 -6.62 11.21 2.82
C ARG A 63 -5.52 11.90 3.62
N ASP A 64 -4.88 11.17 4.53
CA ASP A 64 -3.87 11.76 5.40
C ASP A 64 -2.63 12.17 4.60
N ARG A 65 -2.31 11.45 3.53
CA ARG A 65 -1.24 11.86 2.63
C ARG A 65 -1.56 13.20 1.97
N ARG A 66 -2.81 13.36 1.52
CA ARG A 66 -3.22 14.62 0.91
C ARG A 66 -3.14 15.79 1.89
N HIS A 67 -3.32 15.51 3.19
CA HIS A 67 -3.18 16.53 4.24
C HIS A 67 -1.73 16.72 4.67
N GLY A 68 -0.79 16.02 4.06
CA GLY A 68 0.63 16.23 4.33
C GLY A 68 1.17 15.60 5.60
N LEU A 69 0.45 14.63 6.18
CA LEU A 69 0.87 14.02 7.44
C LEU A 69 2.09 13.12 7.27
N TYR A 70 2.24 12.51 6.13
CA TYR A 70 3.39 11.68 5.78
C TYR A 70 3.50 11.58 4.27
N GLU A 71 4.60 11.03 3.76
CA GLU A 71 4.84 10.92 2.32
C GLU A 71 4.78 9.50 1.82
N CYS A 72 4.95 8.52 2.71
CA CYS A 72 4.95 7.13 2.30
C CYS A 72 4.35 6.24 3.37
N VAL A 73 3.97 5.04 2.96
CA VAL A 73 3.48 4.01 3.85
C VAL A 73 4.44 2.83 3.82
N LEU A 74 4.76 2.30 4.99
CA LEU A 74 5.65 1.14 5.13
C LEU A 74 4.82 -0.06 5.52
N VAL A 75 4.92 -1.13 4.73
CA VAL A 75 4.18 -2.37 4.95
C VAL A 75 5.14 -3.55 4.92
N LYS A 76 4.75 -4.64 5.55
CA LYS A 76 5.56 -5.85 5.59
C LYS A 76 5.75 -6.43 4.18
N ASN A 77 4.66 -6.48 3.43
CA ASN A 77 4.67 -6.87 2.02
C ASN A 77 3.39 -6.32 1.40
N LEU A 78 3.31 -6.38 0.07
CA LEU A 78 2.18 -5.76 -0.63
C LEU A 78 0.84 -6.42 -0.34
N SER A 79 0.83 -7.69 0.07
CA SER A 79 -0.41 -8.37 0.40
C SER A 79 -1.09 -7.77 1.63
N ARG A 80 -0.36 -7.01 2.45
CA ARG A 80 -0.97 -6.32 3.59
C ARG A 80 -1.84 -5.17 3.14
N LEU A 81 -1.52 -4.56 2.01
CA LEU A 81 -2.35 -3.49 1.45
C LEU A 81 -3.60 -4.04 0.77
N ALA A 82 -3.45 -5.09 -0.03
CA ALA A 82 -4.57 -5.71 -0.70
C ALA A 82 -4.14 -7.03 -1.32
N ARG A 83 -5.11 -7.86 -1.64
CA ARG A 83 -4.88 -9.14 -2.29
C ARG A 83 -5.59 -9.20 -3.62
N GLY A 84 -5.02 -9.95 -4.56
CA GLY A 84 -5.62 -10.14 -5.86
C GLY A 84 -5.78 -8.82 -6.60
N GLU A 85 -6.91 -8.68 -7.27
CA GLU A 85 -7.16 -7.50 -8.09
C GLU A 85 -7.36 -6.24 -7.26
N ALA A 86 -7.67 -6.38 -5.98
CA ALA A 86 -7.84 -5.22 -5.11
C ALA A 86 -6.57 -4.37 -5.05
N ILE A 87 -5.40 -4.96 -5.30
CA ILE A 87 -4.16 -4.20 -5.28
C ILE A 87 -4.12 -3.13 -6.36
N LEU A 88 -4.80 -3.36 -7.49
CA LEU A 88 -4.85 -2.39 -8.57
C LEU A 88 -5.64 -1.14 -8.16
N GLU A 89 -6.74 -1.34 -7.45
CA GLU A 89 -7.54 -0.23 -6.95
C GLU A 89 -6.76 0.57 -5.90
N VAL A 90 -6.08 -0.12 -4.99
CA VAL A 90 -5.25 0.54 -4.00
C VAL A 90 -4.14 1.34 -4.68
N GLY A 91 -3.50 0.75 -5.69
CA GLY A 91 -2.45 1.43 -6.45
C GLY A 91 -2.93 2.72 -7.08
N ARG A 92 -4.12 2.72 -7.66
CA ARG A 92 -4.68 3.93 -8.26
C ARG A 92 -4.95 5.00 -7.21
N LYS A 93 -5.52 4.61 -6.07
CA LYS A 93 -5.82 5.56 -5.00
C LYS A 93 -4.54 6.18 -4.44
N PHE A 94 -3.51 5.37 -4.23
CA PHE A 94 -2.26 5.87 -3.70
C PHE A 94 -1.53 6.76 -4.71
N ALA A 95 -1.53 6.38 -5.97
CA ALA A 95 -0.92 7.20 -7.01
C ALA A 95 -1.61 8.56 -7.10
N SER A 96 -2.93 8.57 -7.03
CA SER A 96 -3.72 9.81 -7.06
C SER A 96 -3.40 10.71 -5.87
N ALA A 97 -3.09 10.14 -4.72
CA ALA A 97 -2.76 10.89 -3.51
C ALA A 97 -1.28 11.24 -3.42
N GLY A 98 -0.44 10.69 -4.29
CA GLY A 98 1.00 10.88 -4.21
C GLY A 98 1.66 10.09 -3.09
N LEU A 99 1.06 8.97 -2.69
CA LEU A 99 1.55 8.16 -1.59
C LEU A 99 2.43 7.03 -2.12
N SER A 100 3.70 7.05 -1.73
CA SER A 100 4.65 5.99 -2.09
C SER A 100 4.53 4.83 -1.12
N VAL A 101 4.89 3.64 -1.57
CA VAL A 101 4.85 2.43 -0.74
C VAL A 101 6.26 1.88 -0.58
N TYR A 102 6.59 1.51 0.64
CA TYR A 102 7.86 0.87 0.97
C TYR A 102 7.60 -0.46 1.64
N THR A 103 8.43 -1.42 1.33
CA THR A 103 8.55 -2.68 2.07
C THR A 103 9.96 -2.72 2.66
N PRO A 104 10.30 -3.69 3.48
CA PRO A 104 11.68 -3.79 3.98
C PRO A 104 12.74 -3.89 2.87
N SER A 105 12.34 -4.26 1.67
CA SER A 105 13.25 -4.32 0.52
C SER A 105 13.44 -2.95 -0.15
N GLY A 106 12.69 -1.95 0.26
CA GLY A 106 12.76 -0.61 -0.31
C GLY A 106 11.45 -0.19 -0.97
N ARG A 107 11.52 0.82 -1.82
CA ARG A 107 10.32 1.32 -2.49
C ARG A 107 9.73 0.24 -3.40
N ALA A 108 8.42 0.12 -3.38
CA ALA A 108 7.71 -0.90 -4.13
C ALA A 108 6.71 -0.28 -5.11
N GLU A 109 6.46 -1.00 -6.21
CA GLU A 109 5.43 -0.62 -7.18
C GLU A 109 4.19 -1.45 -6.91
N LEU A 110 3.04 -0.78 -6.78
CA LEU A 110 1.79 -1.48 -6.54
C LEU A 110 1.18 -2.04 -7.82
N ILE A 111 1.46 -1.38 -8.95
CA ILE A 111 0.97 -1.82 -10.24
C ILE A 111 2.14 -2.41 -10.99
N PRO A 112 2.16 -3.73 -11.22
CA PRO A 112 3.25 -4.34 -11.97
C PRO A 112 3.40 -3.68 -13.35
N PRO A 113 4.61 -3.64 -13.90
CA PRO A 113 4.83 -2.97 -15.19
C PRO A 113 3.91 -3.43 -16.31
N VAL A 114 3.56 -4.72 -16.35
CA VAL A 114 2.67 -5.22 -17.39
C VAL A 114 1.29 -4.59 -17.29
N TYR A 115 0.77 -4.42 -16.08
CA TYR A 115 -0.54 -3.78 -15.90
C TYR A 115 -0.47 -2.29 -16.21
N ALA A 116 0.61 -1.65 -15.84
CA ALA A 116 0.80 -0.25 -16.15
C ALA A 116 0.84 -0.03 -17.66
N PHE A 117 1.50 -0.93 -18.39
CA PHE A 117 1.56 -0.87 -19.82
C PHE A 117 0.17 -0.97 -20.46
N TYR A 118 -0.61 -1.93 -20.04
CA TYR A 118 -1.94 -2.12 -20.58
C TYR A 118 -2.87 -0.96 -20.24
N SER A 119 -2.76 -0.42 -19.04
CA SER A 119 -3.57 0.73 -18.64
C SER A 119 -3.25 1.94 -19.49
N ARG A 120 -1.97 2.16 -19.78
CA ARG A 120 -1.55 3.27 -20.61
C ARG A 120 -2.13 3.14 -22.02
N TYR A 121 -2.06 1.96 -22.58
CA TYR A 121 -2.58 1.73 -23.93
C TYR A 121 -4.07 1.99 -23.99
N ARG A 122 -4.82 1.52 -23.01
CA ARG A 122 -6.26 1.76 -22.98
C ARG A 122 -6.56 3.24 -22.88
N THR A 123 -5.85 3.93 -22.01
CA THR A 123 -6.10 5.33 -21.78
C THR A 123 -5.82 6.16 -23.01
N GLU A 124 -4.86 5.75 -23.80
CA GLU A 124 -4.48 6.48 -25.00
C GLU A 124 -5.22 6.02 -26.23
N GLY A 125 -6.21 5.14 -26.06
CA GLY A 125 -6.96 4.62 -27.19
C GLY A 125 -6.20 3.61 -28.01
N GLY A 126 -5.06 3.14 -27.52
CA GLY A 126 -4.30 2.13 -28.21
C GLY A 126 -4.98 0.78 -28.16
N PRO A 127 -4.41 -0.20 -28.80
CA PRO A 127 -5.01 -1.52 -28.80
C PRO A 127 -5.04 -2.06 -27.39
N ALA A 128 -6.14 -2.51 -27.02
CA ALA A 128 -6.24 -3.09 -25.74
C ALA A 128 -5.57 -4.37 -25.81
N PHE A 129 -5.22 -4.99 -25.07
CA PHE A 129 -4.74 -6.11 -25.28
C PHE A 129 -5.48 -7.15 -25.15
N GLY A 130 -5.39 -7.23 -25.30
CA GLY A 130 -5.11 -7.21 -25.97
C GLY A 130 -5.23 -6.16 -26.68
N SER A 131 -5.04 -5.69 -26.80
CA SER A 131 -5.01 -4.60 -27.42
C SER A 131 -4.08 -3.85 -27.38
N ARG A 132 -3.76 -3.38 -27.48
CA ARG A 132 -3.25 -2.40 -27.50
C ARG A 132 -2.70 -1.62 -27.71
N ASN A 133 -2.50 -1.25 -28.12
CA ASN A 133 -2.05 -0.31 -28.35
C ASN A 133 -1.58 0.49 -28.19
N LYS A 134 -1.49 1.11 -28.24
CA LYS A 134 -1.14 1.96 -28.32
C LYS A 134 -0.51 2.57 -27.89
N LYS A 135 -0.19 3.01 -27.91
CA LYS A 135 0.30 3.53 -27.75
C LYS A 135 0.43 3.59 -27.64
#